data_0da839474dd6d58b443d9022da11cd81
#
_entry.id   0da839474dd6d58b443d9022da11cd81
#
_cell.length_a   1.000
_cell.length_b   1.000
_cell.length_c   1.000
_cell.angle_alpha   90.00
_cell.angle_beta   90.00
_cell.angle_gamma   90.00
#
_symmetry.space_group_name_H-M   'P 1'
#
loop_
_entity.id
_entity.type
_entity.pdbx_description
1 polymer ?
#
loop_
_entity_poly.entity_id
_entity_poly.type
_entity_poly.pdbx_seq_one_letter_code
_entity_poly.pdbx_strand_id
1 'polypeptide(L)'
;GGIRSTIAKGNLTVGDVFTLYPFDNVLSVITMKGSELKKFFDTVAAYGGMPVNAGVRLVISNKKVKSLTINGKAINDSQTYTIATLNYLVNTEDYFKNHLTRMDYSIYVWDYYTAYFRHLAKNNNGQITASKDGRITVE
;
A
#
# COMPACT_ATOMS: atom_id res chain seq x y z
N GLY A 1 -5.72 7.43 -7.78
CA GLY A 1 -4.69 7.29 -6.77
C GLY A 1 -4.60 8.52 -5.88
N GLY A 2 -4.14 8.34 -4.66
CA GLY A 2 -4.06 9.39 -3.65
C GLY A 2 -2.86 10.35 -3.81
N ILE A 3 -1.86 10.00 -4.62
CA ILE A 3 -0.68 10.83 -4.85
C ILE A 3 -1.05 12.01 -5.76
N ARG A 4 -0.81 13.23 -5.29
CA ARG A 4 -1.27 14.48 -5.94
C ARG A 4 -0.15 15.31 -6.57
N SER A 5 1.11 15.02 -6.24
CA SER A 5 2.25 15.76 -6.77
C SER A 5 3.46 14.87 -6.97
N THR A 6 4.52 15.44 -7.50
CA THR A 6 5.84 14.83 -7.53
C THR A 6 6.77 15.62 -6.63
N ILE A 7 7.78 14.96 -6.09
CA ILE A 7 8.85 15.61 -5.33
C ILE A 7 10.09 15.66 -6.20
N ALA A 8 10.56 16.87 -6.50
CA ALA A 8 11.79 17.06 -7.24
C ALA A 8 13.00 16.69 -6.38
N LYS A 9 14.12 16.36 -7.04
CA LYS A 9 15.40 16.18 -6.36
C LYS A 9 15.80 17.47 -5.64
N GLY A 10 16.23 17.36 -4.40
CA GLY A 10 16.66 18.51 -3.58
C GLY A 10 16.26 18.31 -2.12
N ASN A 11 16.18 19.41 -1.37
CA ASN A 11 15.78 19.39 0.01
C ASN A 11 14.30 19.03 0.16
N LEU A 12 14.01 17.97 0.93
CA LEU A 12 12.66 17.55 1.24
C LEU A 12 12.17 18.21 2.52
N THR A 13 11.00 18.85 2.46
CA THR A 13 10.34 19.47 3.60
C THR A 13 9.07 18.71 4.01
N VAL A 14 8.59 18.95 5.23
CA VAL A 14 7.28 18.43 5.69
C VAL A 14 6.15 18.91 4.77
N GLY A 15 6.24 20.16 4.28
CA GLY A 15 5.28 20.72 3.32
C GLY A 15 5.24 19.94 2.00
N ASP A 16 6.38 19.46 1.51
CA ASP A 16 6.45 18.61 0.31
C ASP A 16 5.71 17.29 0.52
N VAL A 17 5.90 16.66 1.68
CA VAL A 17 5.20 15.42 2.03
C VAL A 17 3.70 15.64 2.14
N PHE A 18 3.27 16.73 2.77
CA PHE A 18 1.85 17.08 2.84
C PHE A 18 1.25 17.35 1.46
N THR A 19 1.96 18.05 0.58
CA THR A 19 1.50 18.33 -0.79
C THR A 19 1.40 17.04 -1.62
N LEU A 20 2.27 16.08 -1.36
CA LEU A 20 2.23 14.78 -2.01
C LEU A 20 0.93 14.01 -1.68
N TYR A 21 0.50 14.08 -0.42
CA TYR A 21 -0.67 13.37 0.09
C TYR A 21 -1.47 14.23 1.10
N PRO A 22 -2.25 15.22 0.62
CA PRO A 22 -2.90 16.22 1.47
C PRO A 22 -4.28 15.75 2.02
N PHE A 23 -4.35 14.55 2.61
CA PHE A 23 -5.60 13.98 3.09
C PHE A 23 -5.53 13.63 4.57
N ASP A 24 -6.62 13.87 5.29
CA ASP A 24 -6.79 13.56 6.71
C ASP A 24 -7.25 12.10 6.93
N ASN A 25 -6.73 11.17 6.12
CA ASN A 25 -6.98 9.75 6.33
C ASN A 25 -6.17 9.23 7.52
N VAL A 26 -6.77 8.34 8.28
CA VAL A 26 -6.10 7.60 9.34
C VAL A 26 -5.77 6.18 8.89
N LEU A 27 -4.82 5.56 9.56
CA LEU A 27 -4.47 4.17 9.33
C LEU A 27 -5.58 3.26 9.86
N SER A 28 -6.06 2.36 9.01
CA SER A 28 -6.92 1.25 9.39
C SER A 28 -6.15 -0.06 9.27
N VAL A 29 -6.28 -0.91 10.28
CA VAL A 29 -5.79 -2.28 10.25
C VAL A 29 -6.99 -3.21 10.27
N ILE A 30 -7.13 -4.01 9.22
CA ILE A 30 -8.23 -4.97 9.05
C ILE A 30 -7.68 -6.39 8.95
N THR A 31 -8.53 -7.37 9.23
CA THR A 31 -8.25 -8.77 8.90
C THR A 31 -9.26 -9.27 7.88
N MET A 32 -8.81 -10.14 6.98
CA MET A 32 -9.66 -10.78 5.97
C MET A 32 -9.16 -12.19 5.66
N LYS A 33 -10.07 -13.03 5.17
CA LYS A 33 -9.72 -14.34 4.63
C LYS A 33 -8.91 -14.20 3.34
N GLY A 34 -8.04 -15.15 3.07
CA GLY A 34 -7.25 -15.18 1.84
C GLY A 34 -8.09 -15.17 0.57
N SER A 35 -9.26 -15.81 0.59
CA SER A 35 -10.22 -15.77 -0.53
C SER A 35 -10.70 -14.34 -0.85
N GLU A 36 -10.93 -13.51 0.17
CA GLU A 36 -11.28 -12.09 -0.01
C GLU A 36 -10.07 -11.26 -0.43
N LEU A 37 -8.89 -11.55 0.13
CA LEU A 37 -7.65 -10.87 -0.26
C LEU A 37 -7.30 -11.12 -1.73
N LYS A 38 -7.59 -12.30 -2.29
CA LYS A 38 -7.43 -12.57 -3.72
C LYS A 38 -8.31 -11.66 -4.57
N LYS A 39 -9.55 -11.39 -4.18
CA LYS A 39 -10.45 -10.45 -4.90
C LYS A 39 -9.87 -9.03 -4.93
N PHE A 40 -9.24 -8.58 -3.84
CA PHE A 40 -8.49 -7.32 -3.84
C PHE A 40 -7.40 -7.34 -4.92
N PHE A 41 -6.60 -8.39 -5.01
CA PHE A 41 -5.53 -8.49 -6.01
C PHE A 41 -6.06 -8.64 -7.44
N ASP A 42 -7.23 -9.24 -7.64
CA ASP A 42 -7.90 -9.23 -8.94
C ASP A 42 -8.26 -7.80 -9.37
N THR A 43 -8.72 -6.97 -8.43
CA THR A 43 -8.96 -5.55 -8.67
C THR A 43 -7.65 -4.80 -8.96
N VAL A 44 -6.58 -5.07 -8.21
CA VAL A 44 -5.25 -4.50 -8.47
C VAL A 44 -4.78 -4.82 -9.89
N ALA A 45 -4.97 -6.06 -10.33
CA ALA A 45 -4.59 -6.50 -11.67
C ALA A 45 -5.44 -5.81 -12.76
N ALA A 46 -6.74 -5.68 -12.53
CA ALA A 46 -7.65 -5.00 -13.47
C ALA A 46 -7.26 -3.52 -13.69
N TYR A 47 -6.76 -2.85 -12.66
CA TYR A 47 -6.24 -1.48 -12.77
C TYR A 47 -4.79 -1.38 -13.29
N GLY A 48 -4.11 -2.50 -13.52
CA GLY A 48 -2.72 -2.51 -13.97
C GLY A 48 -1.70 -2.25 -12.86
N GLY A 49 -2.09 -2.34 -11.61
CA GLY A 49 -1.25 -2.20 -10.44
C GLY A 49 -1.74 -1.15 -9.43
N MET A 50 -1.43 -1.37 -8.18
CA MET A 50 -1.64 -0.43 -7.06
C MET A 50 -0.48 -0.57 -6.07
N PRO A 51 -0.16 0.47 -5.26
CA PRO A 51 0.91 0.38 -4.28
C PRO A 51 0.70 -0.78 -3.30
N VAL A 52 1.74 -1.58 -3.12
CA VAL A 52 1.77 -2.72 -2.19
C VAL A 52 3.09 -2.73 -1.42
N ASN A 53 3.13 -3.45 -0.29
CA ASN A 53 4.34 -3.57 0.51
C ASN A 53 5.40 -4.48 -0.15
N ALA A 54 6.63 -4.39 0.34
CA ALA A 54 7.80 -5.04 -0.24
C ALA A 54 7.72 -6.58 -0.31
N GLY A 55 6.91 -7.22 0.54
CA GLY A 55 6.74 -8.67 0.54
C GLY A 55 5.86 -9.22 -0.58
N VAL A 56 5.15 -8.35 -1.30
CA VAL A 56 4.26 -8.77 -2.40
C VAL A 56 5.05 -8.91 -3.70
N ARG A 57 4.77 -9.99 -4.44
CA ARG A 57 5.20 -10.17 -5.83
C ARG A 57 3.98 -10.55 -6.66
N LEU A 58 3.60 -9.64 -7.55
CA LEU A 58 2.43 -9.77 -8.41
C LEU A 58 2.85 -9.66 -9.87
N VAL A 59 2.49 -10.66 -10.68
CA VAL A 59 2.60 -10.58 -12.13
C VAL A 59 1.20 -10.44 -12.71
N ILE A 60 1.01 -9.39 -13.49
CA ILE A 60 -0.25 -9.08 -14.18
C ILE A 60 -0.08 -9.38 -15.66
N SER A 61 -0.98 -10.16 -16.23
CA SER A 61 -1.07 -10.40 -17.67
C SER A 61 -2.51 -10.25 -18.12
N ASN A 62 -2.73 -9.47 -19.19
CA ASN A 62 -4.06 -9.19 -19.71
C ASN A 62 -5.05 -8.70 -18.63
N LYS A 63 -4.60 -7.80 -17.73
CA LYS A 63 -5.37 -7.26 -16.60
C LYS A 63 -5.88 -8.31 -15.61
N LYS A 64 -5.22 -9.46 -15.54
CA LYS A 64 -5.51 -10.55 -14.60
C LYS A 64 -4.28 -10.93 -13.80
N VAL A 65 -4.48 -11.47 -12.62
CA VAL A 65 -3.40 -12.03 -11.81
C VAL A 65 -2.85 -13.27 -12.53
N LYS A 66 -1.58 -13.21 -12.96
CA LYS A 66 -0.85 -14.36 -13.51
C LYS A 66 -0.15 -15.16 -12.40
N SER A 67 0.50 -14.44 -11.48
CA SER A 67 1.08 -15.02 -10.27
C SER A 67 1.07 -14.03 -9.13
N LEU A 68 0.96 -14.54 -7.91
CA LEU A 68 0.91 -13.73 -6.70
C LEU A 68 1.51 -14.49 -5.54
N THR A 69 2.48 -13.88 -4.87
CA THR A 69 3.01 -14.38 -3.60
C THR A 69 3.12 -13.24 -2.58
N ILE A 70 3.00 -13.59 -1.31
CA ILE A 70 3.26 -12.71 -0.16
C ILE A 70 4.34 -13.37 0.68
N ASN A 71 5.48 -12.70 0.84
CA ASN A 71 6.67 -13.25 1.51
C ASN A 71 7.08 -14.62 0.96
N GLY A 72 7.03 -14.78 -0.35
CA GLY A 72 7.40 -16.00 -1.06
C GLY A 72 6.35 -17.12 -1.04
N LYS A 73 5.18 -16.90 -0.45
CA LYS A 73 4.12 -17.91 -0.31
C LYS A 73 2.86 -17.49 -1.07
N ALA A 74 2.18 -18.46 -1.69
CA ALA A 74 0.86 -18.25 -2.26
C ALA A 74 -0.16 -17.93 -1.17
N ILE A 75 -1.20 -17.15 -1.51
CA ILE A 75 -2.30 -16.86 -0.59
C ILE A 75 -3.12 -18.14 -0.37
N ASN A 76 -3.33 -18.48 0.91
CA ASN A 76 -4.21 -19.56 1.34
C ASN A 76 -5.61 -19.00 1.59
N ASP A 77 -6.62 -19.53 0.92
CA ASP A 77 -8.01 -19.04 0.97
C ASP A 77 -8.60 -19.04 2.39
N SER A 78 -8.27 -20.01 3.20
CA SER A 78 -8.80 -20.17 4.55
C SER A 78 -7.98 -19.46 5.63
N GLN A 79 -6.76 -19.02 5.31
CA GLN A 79 -5.93 -18.27 6.25
C GLN A 79 -6.44 -16.84 6.42
N THR A 80 -6.29 -16.29 7.61
CA THR A 80 -6.58 -14.88 7.92
C THR A 80 -5.30 -14.06 7.73
N TYR A 81 -5.43 -12.96 6.99
CA TYR A 81 -4.36 -11.99 6.72
C TYR A 81 -4.68 -10.65 7.37
N THR A 82 -3.64 -9.96 7.84
CA THR A 82 -3.74 -8.61 8.38
C THR A 82 -3.30 -7.60 7.32
N ILE A 83 -4.15 -6.60 7.07
CA ILE A 83 -3.92 -5.57 6.06
C ILE A 83 -3.93 -4.20 6.73
N ALA A 84 -2.89 -3.41 6.50
CA ALA A 84 -2.82 -2.01 6.86
C ALA A 84 -3.17 -1.16 5.62
N THR A 85 -4.13 -0.29 5.75
CA THR A 85 -4.64 0.55 4.65
C THR A 85 -5.23 1.86 5.18
N LEU A 86 -5.86 2.63 4.31
CA LEU A 86 -6.53 3.88 4.66
C LEU A 86 -7.97 3.62 5.11
N ASN A 87 -8.43 4.33 6.15
CA ASN A 87 -9.82 4.26 6.59
C ASN A 87 -10.80 4.58 5.44
N TYR A 88 -10.44 5.53 4.58
CA TYR A 88 -11.23 5.87 3.40
C TYR A 88 -11.48 4.64 2.50
N LEU A 89 -10.46 3.85 2.21
CA LEU A 89 -10.60 2.67 1.37
C LEU A 89 -11.47 1.58 2.03
N VAL A 90 -11.34 1.39 3.34
CA VAL A 90 -12.20 0.44 4.06
C VAL A 90 -13.66 0.86 4.03
N ASN A 91 -13.92 2.18 4.05
CA ASN A 91 -15.28 2.71 4.02
C ASN A 91 -15.92 2.69 2.62
N THR A 92 -15.12 2.78 1.56
CA THR A 92 -15.66 3.07 0.21
C THR A 92 -15.48 1.93 -0.78
N GLU A 93 -14.51 1.04 -0.56
CA GLU A 93 -14.15 0.04 -1.55
C GLU A 93 -14.75 -1.33 -1.27
N ASP A 94 -15.44 -1.88 -2.24
CA ASP A 94 -16.11 -3.17 -2.15
C ASP A 94 -15.17 -4.34 -1.81
N TYR A 95 -13.90 -4.27 -2.25
CA TYR A 95 -12.93 -5.34 -1.99
C TYR A 95 -12.51 -5.44 -0.51
N PHE A 96 -12.87 -4.47 0.34
CA PHE A 96 -12.64 -4.52 1.78
C PHE A 96 -13.92 -4.73 2.61
N LYS A 97 -15.10 -4.78 1.99
CA LYS A 97 -16.39 -4.89 2.71
C LYS A 97 -16.53 -6.16 3.56
N ASN A 98 -15.87 -7.25 3.18
CA ASN A 98 -15.94 -8.52 3.88
C ASN A 98 -14.76 -8.73 4.85
N HIS A 99 -14.21 -7.65 5.40
CA HIS A 99 -13.21 -7.76 6.46
C HIS A 99 -13.83 -8.35 7.74
N LEU A 100 -12.99 -9.05 8.53
CA LEU A 100 -13.42 -9.73 9.76
C LEU A 100 -13.33 -8.81 10.97
N THR A 101 -12.21 -8.11 11.11
CA THR A 101 -11.94 -7.17 12.19
C THR A 101 -11.41 -5.87 11.65
N ARG A 102 -11.59 -4.78 12.39
CA ARG A 102 -11.10 -3.45 12.03
C ARG A 102 -10.66 -2.68 13.26
N MET A 103 -9.51 -2.01 13.15
CA MET A 103 -9.04 -1.03 14.11
C MET A 103 -8.56 0.21 13.34
N ASP A 104 -9.11 1.36 13.66
CA ASP A 104 -8.65 2.65 13.15
C ASP A 104 -7.76 3.32 14.19
N TYR A 105 -6.58 3.78 13.75
CA TYR A 105 -5.65 4.52 14.58
C TYR A 105 -5.93 6.02 14.44
N SER A 106 -5.78 6.78 15.52
CA SER A 106 -6.08 8.22 15.55
C SER A 106 -4.97 9.12 14.99
N ILE A 107 -3.97 8.54 14.31
CA ILE A 107 -2.85 9.25 13.70
C ILE A 107 -3.07 9.34 12.19
N TYR A 108 -2.92 10.53 11.63
CA TYR A 108 -3.02 10.74 10.18
C TYR A 108 -1.91 10.00 9.43
N VAL A 109 -2.24 9.46 8.27
CA VAL A 109 -1.30 8.69 7.46
C VAL A 109 -0.12 9.54 6.99
N TRP A 110 -0.30 10.83 6.75
CA TRP A 110 0.81 11.73 6.39
C TRP A 110 1.84 11.92 7.53
N ASP A 111 1.46 11.74 8.81
CA ASP A 111 2.40 11.68 9.94
C ASP A 111 3.29 10.42 9.84
N TYR A 112 2.71 9.28 9.46
CA TYR A 112 3.50 8.06 9.22
C TYR A 112 4.46 8.23 8.06
N TYR A 113 4.04 8.86 6.96
CA TYR A 113 4.94 9.14 5.82
C TYR A 113 6.09 10.04 6.25
N THR A 114 5.82 11.11 7.00
CA THR A 114 6.86 12.01 7.52
C THR A 114 7.84 11.27 8.41
N ALA A 115 7.35 10.47 9.35
CA ALA A 115 8.20 9.67 10.24
C ALA A 115 9.04 8.65 9.46
N TYR A 116 8.47 8.01 8.45
CA TYR A 116 9.18 7.04 7.63
C TYR A 116 10.27 7.69 6.77
N PHE A 117 9.99 8.83 6.16
CA PHE A 117 11.02 9.57 5.41
C PHE A 117 12.16 10.02 6.31
N ARG A 118 11.89 10.47 7.54
CA ARG A 118 12.93 10.78 8.52
C ARG A 118 13.77 9.55 8.90
N HIS A 119 13.12 8.40 9.07
CA HIS A 119 13.80 7.13 9.32
C HIS A 119 14.72 6.74 8.16
N LEU A 120 14.26 6.82 6.92
CA LEU A 120 15.07 6.54 5.73
C LEU A 120 16.29 7.47 5.65
N ALA A 121 16.09 8.77 5.86
CA ALA A 121 17.17 9.76 5.83
C ALA A 121 18.20 9.52 6.94
N LYS A 122 17.75 9.23 8.15
CA LYS A 122 18.63 8.93 9.29
C LYS A 122 19.54 7.73 9.02
N ASN A 123 19.04 6.72 8.31
CA ASN A 123 19.79 5.49 8.00
C ASN A 123 20.57 5.57 6.67
N ASN A 124 20.59 6.72 6.00
CA ASN A 124 21.25 6.91 4.71
C ASN A 124 21.90 8.31 4.60
N ASN A 125 22.64 8.73 5.62
CA ASN A 125 23.40 10.00 5.63
C ASN A 125 22.54 11.22 5.28
N GLY A 126 21.30 11.29 5.75
CA GLY A 126 20.38 12.40 5.48
C GLY A 126 19.71 12.38 4.11
N GLN A 127 19.90 11.32 3.33
CA GLN A 127 19.36 11.20 1.98
C GLN A 127 18.25 10.15 1.90
N ILE A 128 17.25 10.41 1.04
CA ILE A 128 16.19 9.48 0.69
C ILE A 128 16.39 9.09 -0.77
N THR A 129 16.52 7.78 -1.02
CA THR A 129 16.59 7.21 -2.36
C THR A 129 15.42 6.26 -2.58
N ALA A 130 14.96 6.17 -3.81
CA ALA A 130 13.91 5.25 -4.21
C ALA A 130 14.37 4.35 -5.35
N SER A 131 13.96 3.09 -5.31
CA SER A 131 14.22 2.12 -6.36
C SER A 131 12.99 1.27 -6.62
N LYS A 132 12.90 0.72 -7.83
CA LYS A 132 11.89 -0.30 -8.17
C LYS A 132 12.45 -1.67 -7.83
N ASP A 133 11.74 -2.44 -7.01
CA ASP A 133 12.17 -3.76 -6.55
C ASP A 133 11.41 -4.94 -7.19
N GLY A 134 10.58 -4.65 -8.21
CA GLY A 134 9.83 -5.68 -8.94
C GLY A 134 8.62 -6.23 -8.20
N ARG A 135 8.01 -5.45 -7.30
CA ARG A 135 6.79 -5.88 -6.58
C ARG A 135 5.65 -6.21 -7.53
N ILE A 136 5.49 -5.40 -8.58
CA ILE A 136 4.46 -5.60 -9.59
C ILE A 136 5.13 -5.58 -10.96
N THR A 137 4.87 -6.64 -11.74
CA THR A 137 5.29 -6.76 -13.13
C THR A 137 4.04 -6.87 -14.00
N VAL A 138 3.98 -6.07 -15.07
CA VAL A 138 2.89 -6.11 -16.06
C VAL A 138 3.45 -6.62 -17.38
N GLU A 139 2.84 -7.69 -17.89
CA GLU A 139 3.18 -8.31 -19.18
C GLU A 139 2.13 -8.02 -20.26
#